data_cef5097361f826b4ec13c80e5115f492
#
_entry.id   cef5097361f826b4ec13c80e5115f492
#
_cell.length_a   1.000
_cell.length_b   1.000
_cell.length_c   1.000
_cell.angle_alpha   90.00
_cell.angle_beta   90.00
_cell.angle_gamma   90.00
#
_symmetry.space_group_name_H-M   'P 1'
#
loop_
_entity.id
_entity.type
_entity.pdbx_description
1 polymer ?
#
loop_
_entity_poly.entity_id
_entity_poly.type
_entity_poly.pdbx_seq_one_letter_code
_entity_poly.pdbx_strand_id
1 'polypeptide(L)'
;MIINEPKKYLNDYEVDSVRNAYENRGRWYYYLVKEGLEQGLPLEFARDAMRRAGYFQYESRFKGMTTIDEFAKEFFTYGVEKVNEGEIVRQTEDELEIDLGYCPLVAAWQKLTDDEKYMADICDISMDMDRGMAEKMGWEMDLKNTIASGCGKCTMCFKKK
;
A
#
# COMPACT_ATOMS: atom_id res chain seq x y z
N MET A 1 8.23 -11.02 14.55
CA MET A 1 9.31 -10.06 14.14
C MET A 1 9.12 -9.72 12.67
N ILE A 2 8.93 -8.44 12.38
CA ILE A 2 8.76 -7.92 11.02
C ILE A 2 10.13 -7.81 10.34
N ILE A 3 10.33 -8.55 9.24
CA ILE A 3 11.52 -8.46 8.39
C ILE A 3 11.15 -7.65 7.15
N ASN A 4 11.78 -6.50 6.95
CA ASN A 4 11.51 -5.58 5.85
C ASN A 4 12.82 -4.94 5.36
N GLU A 5 13.63 -5.74 4.68
CA GLU A 5 14.90 -5.33 4.11
C GLU A 5 14.81 -5.36 2.58
N PRO A 6 15.24 -4.31 1.88
CA PRO A 6 15.27 -4.33 0.42
C PRO A 6 16.27 -5.37 -0.09
N LYS A 7 15.90 -6.08 -1.14
CA LYS A 7 16.71 -7.12 -1.80
C LYS A 7 17.10 -6.76 -3.23
N LYS A 8 16.37 -5.85 -3.85
CA LYS A 8 16.57 -5.39 -5.23
C LYS A 8 16.87 -3.89 -5.22
N TYR A 9 17.47 -3.41 -6.30
CA TYR A 9 17.77 -1.98 -6.51
C TYR A 9 18.54 -1.33 -5.34
N LEU A 10 19.54 -2.07 -4.81
CA LEU A 10 20.42 -1.60 -3.74
C LEU A 10 21.42 -0.59 -4.33
N ASN A 11 21.66 0.51 -3.60
CA ASN A 11 22.54 1.61 -4.01
C ASN A 11 22.12 2.29 -5.32
N ASP A 12 20.84 2.24 -5.65
CA ASP A 12 20.25 3.00 -6.76
C ASP A 12 19.75 4.35 -6.23
N TYR A 13 20.41 5.44 -6.61
CA TYR A 13 20.12 6.77 -6.08
C TYR A 13 18.67 7.21 -6.34
N GLU A 14 18.11 6.88 -7.50
CA GLU A 14 16.73 7.26 -7.84
C GLU A 14 15.74 6.48 -6.97
N VAL A 15 15.93 5.18 -6.84
CA VAL A 15 15.09 4.32 -5.98
C VAL A 15 15.19 4.76 -4.53
N ASP A 16 16.39 5.00 -4.02
CA ASP A 16 16.61 5.43 -2.63
C ASP A 16 15.98 6.80 -2.35
N SER A 17 16.04 7.72 -3.31
CA SER A 17 15.39 9.02 -3.19
C SER A 17 13.87 8.90 -3.07
N VAL A 18 13.25 8.03 -3.87
CA VAL A 18 11.80 7.79 -3.80
C VAL A 18 11.43 6.99 -2.54
N ARG A 19 12.24 6.00 -2.13
CA ARG A 19 12.07 5.28 -0.84
C ARG A 19 12.05 6.27 0.33
N ASN A 20 12.99 7.22 0.36
CA ASN A 20 13.05 8.27 1.39
C ASN A 20 11.80 9.16 1.40
N ALA A 21 11.26 9.52 0.23
CA ALA A 21 10.02 10.27 0.13
C ALA A 21 8.82 9.46 0.65
N TYR A 22 8.76 8.17 0.36
CA TYR A 22 7.72 7.27 0.87
C TYR A 22 7.85 7.06 2.38
N GLU A 23 9.07 6.92 2.91
CA GLU A 23 9.29 6.88 4.36
C GLU A 23 8.81 8.17 5.04
N ASN A 24 9.05 9.34 4.42
CA ASN A 24 8.55 10.60 4.95
C ASN A 24 7.02 10.62 5.00
N ARG A 25 6.34 10.15 3.94
CA ARG A 25 4.88 9.97 3.92
C ARG A 25 4.43 9.00 5.02
N GLY A 26 5.16 7.91 5.22
CA GLY A 26 4.91 6.92 6.29
C GLY A 26 4.99 7.55 7.68
N ARG A 27 5.99 8.41 7.92
CA ARG A 27 6.11 9.14 9.20
C ARG A 27 4.95 10.10 9.44
N TRP A 28 4.54 10.88 8.43
CA TRP A 28 3.40 11.78 8.55
C TRP A 28 2.11 11.01 8.88
N TYR A 29 1.88 9.93 8.14
CA TYR A 29 0.72 9.08 8.36
C TYR A 29 0.71 8.50 9.79
N TYR A 30 1.84 7.95 10.25
CA TYR A 30 2.00 7.42 11.60
C TYR A 30 1.62 8.45 12.67
N TYR A 31 2.20 9.64 12.62
CA TYR A 31 1.94 10.67 13.63
C TYR A 31 0.51 11.22 13.56
N LEU A 32 -0.05 11.41 12.37
CA LEU A 32 -1.43 11.87 12.23
C LEU A 32 -2.43 10.86 12.80
N VAL A 33 -2.23 9.56 12.53
CA VAL A 33 -3.10 8.51 13.10
C VAL A 33 -2.91 8.43 14.61
N LYS A 34 -1.68 8.46 15.09
CA LYS A 34 -1.37 8.42 16.53
C LYS A 34 -1.98 9.59 17.27
N GLU A 35 -1.83 10.81 16.78
CA GLU A 35 -2.43 12.01 17.35
C GLU A 35 -3.97 11.89 17.41
N GLY A 36 -4.60 11.42 16.34
CA GLY A 36 -6.04 11.18 16.33
C GLY A 36 -6.49 10.22 17.43
N LEU A 37 -5.75 9.13 17.65
CA LEU A 37 -6.04 8.17 18.72
C LEU A 37 -5.84 8.80 20.11
N GLU A 38 -4.80 9.60 20.32
CA GLU A 38 -4.54 10.34 21.56
C GLU A 38 -5.64 11.38 21.85
N GLN A 39 -6.29 11.91 20.83
CA GLN A 39 -7.48 12.77 20.95
C GLN A 39 -8.80 11.98 21.14
N GLY A 40 -8.73 10.65 21.25
CA GLY A 40 -9.89 9.79 21.49
C GLY A 40 -10.70 9.44 20.26
N LEU A 41 -10.18 9.69 19.06
CA LEU A 41 -10.84 9.23 17.83
C LEU A 41 -10.66 7.71 17.67
N PRO A 42 -11.69 6.99 17.21
CA PRO A 42 -11.55 5.58 16.89
C PRO A 42 -10.68 5.40 15.64
N LEU A 43 -10.05 4.25 15.49
CA LEU A 43 -9.15 3.98 14.36
C LEU A 43 -9.84 4.08 12.97
N GLU A 44 -11.16 3.91 12.94
CA GLU A 44 -12.02 4.04 11.77
C GLU A 44 -11.95 5.42 11.10
N PHE A 45 -11.62 6.49 11.84
CA PHE A 45 -11.46 7.81 11.21
C PHE A 45 -10.37 7.81 10.12
N ALA A 46 -9.29 7.05 10.36
CA ALA A 46 -8.21 6.92 9.40
C ALA A 46 -8.61 6.06 8.19
N ARG A 47 -9.42 5.01 8.40
CA ARG A 47 -10.00 4.20 7.30
C ARG A 47 -10.81 5.05 6.34
N ASP A 48 -11.73 5.85 6.89
CA ASP A 48 -12.57 6.73 6.07
C ASP A 48 -11.76 7.74 5.27
N ALA A 49 -10.71 8.30 5.90
CA ALA A 49 -9.79 9.22 5.24
C ALA A 49 -9.04 8.55 4.07
N MET A 50 -8.49 7.34 4.31
CA MET A 50 -7.76 6.59 3.30
C MET A 50 -8.68 6.15 2.16
N ARG A 51 -9.92 5.73 2.46
CA ARG A 51 -10.91 5.36 1.44
C ARG A 51 -11.27 6.54 0.53
N ARG A 52 -11.43 7.74 1.11
CA ARG A 52 -11.64 8.98 0.32
C ARG A 52 -10.44 9.31 -0.57
N ALA A 53 -9.22 9.08 -0.10
CA ALA A 53 -8.02 9.23 -0.92
C ALA A 53 -8.03 8.24 -2.10
N GLY A 54 -8.50 7.02 -1.89
CA GLY A 54 -8.73 6.02 -2.95
C GLY A 54 -9.76 6.46 -3.98
N TYR A 55 -10.86 7.07 -3.54
CA TYR A 55 -11.87 7.63 -4.46
C TYR A 55 -11.28 8.75 -5.33
N PHE A 56 -10.48 9.63 -4.74
CA PHE A 56 -9.76 10.66 -5.50
C PHE A 56 -8.77 10.04 -6.51
N GLN A 57 -8.05 9.00 -6.10
CA GLN A 57 -7.11 8.30 -6.97
C GLN A 57 -7.83 7.68 -8.18
N TYR A 58 -9.00 7.05 -7.95
CA TYR A 58 -9.85 6.55 -9.03
C TYR A 58 -10.23 7.66 -10.02
N GLU A 59 -10.79 8.77 -9.52
CA GLU A 59 -11.22 9.88 -10.38
C GLU A 59 -10.09 10.49 -11.21
N SER A 60 -8.87 10.55 -10.64
CA SER A 60 -7.73 11.20 -11.26
C SER A 60 -6.94 10.31 -12.23
N ARG A 61 -6.98 8.97 -12.03
CA ARG A 61 -6.08 8.06 -12.76
C ARG A 61 -6.77 6.87 -13.41
N PHE A 62 -7.79 6.29 -12.78
CA PHE A 62 -8.35 5.00 -13.16
C PHE A 62 -9.77 5.09 -13.75
N LYS A 63 -10.36 6.28 -13.76
CA LYS A 63 -11.71 6.49 -14.25
C LYS A 63 -11.85 6.08 -15.73
N GLY A 64 -12.82 5.21 -15.99
CA GLY A 64 -13.11 4.71 -17.33
C GLY A 64 -12.31 3.47 -17.74
N MET A 65 -11.35 3.01 -16.93
CA MET A 65 -10.70 1.72 -17.16
C MET A 65 -11.67 0.59 -16.83
N THR A 66 -11.73 -0.40 -17.71
CA THR A 66 -12.67 -1.53 -17.61
C THR A 66 -11.99 -2.89 -17.65
N THR A 67 -10.72 -2.91 -18.03
CA THR A 67 -9.93 -4.15 -18.16
C THR A 67 -8.81 -4.23 -17.13
N ILE A 68 -8.44 -5.45 -16.79
CA ILE A 68 -7.28 -5.72 -15.92
C ILE A 68 -5.98 -5.23 -16.57
N ASP A 69 -5.86 -5.33 -17.89
CA ASP A 69 -4.66 -4.92 -18.61
C ASP A 69 -4.44 -3.39 -18.55
N GLU A 70 -5.50 -2.60 -18.75
CA GLU A 70 -5.42 -1.13 -18.59
C GLU A 70 -5.04 -0.75 -17.16
N PHE A 71 -5.69 -1.38 -16.20
CA PHE A 71 -5.42 -1.16 -14.78
C PHE A 71 -4.00 -1.55 -14.40
N ALA A 72 -3.54 -2.74 -14.77
CA ALA A 72 -2.19 -3.23 -14.48
C ALA A 72 -1.12 -2.28 -15.01
N LYS A 73 -1.27 -1.81 -16.25
CA LYS A 73 -0.34 -0.87 -16.88
C LYS A 73 -0.24 0.45 -16.14
N GLU A 74 -1.36 0.98 -15.63
CA GLU A 74 -1.39 2.25 -14.90
C GLU A 74 -0.99 2.07 -13.42
N PHE A 75 -1.34 0.93 -12.81
CA PHE A 75 -1.07 0.67 -11.40
C PHE A 75 0.38 0.25 -11.16
N PHE A 76 0.97 -0.58 -12.06
CA PHE A 76 2.32 -1.11 -11.93
C PHE A 76 3.37 -0.08 -12.33
N THR A 77 3.45 0.99 -11.55
CA THR A 77 4.36 2.13 -11.75
C THR A 77 5.77 1.82 -11.26
N TYR A 78 6.70 2.73 -11.56
CA TYR A 78 8.06 2.74 -10.97
C TYR A 78 8.05 2.56 -9.43
N GLY A 79 7.08 3.18 -8.75
CA GLY A 79 6.93 3.04 -7.29
C GLY A 79 6.59 1.62 -6.88
N VAL A 80 5.67 0.95 -7.58
CA VAL A 80 5.31 -0.45 -7.31
C VAL A 80 6.46 -1.36 -7.68
N GLU A 81 6.98 -1.26 -8.90
CA GLU A 81 8.01 -2.15 -9.44
C GLU A 81 9.33 -2.05 -8.67
N LYS A 82 9.90 -0.84 -8.60
CA LYS A 82 11.27 -0.67 -8.09
C LYS A 82 11.32 -0.30 -6.60
N VAL A 83 10.47 0.63 -6.18
CA VAL A 83 10.51 1.14 -4.81
C VAL A 83 10.00 0.10 -3.82
N ASN A 84 8.90 -0.58 -4.16
CA ASN A 84 8.31 -1.67 -3.36
C ASN A 84 8.79 -3.07 -3.75
N GLU A 85 9.71 -3.18 -4.72
CA GLU A 85 10.18 -4.46 -5.26
C GLU A 85 9.03 -5.35 -5.74
N GLY A 86 8.09 -4.71 -6.48
CA GLY A 86 6.86 -5.34 -6.94
C GLY A 86 7.08 -6.33 -8.08
N GLU A 87 6.23 -7.34 -8.12
CA GLU A 87 6.19 -8.34 -9.17
C GLU A 87 4.74 -8.73 -9.46
N ILE A 88 4.32 -8.71 -10.72
CA ILE A 88 3.03 -9.27 -11.13
C ILE A 88 3.17 -10.79 -11.15
N VAL A 89 2.50 -11.46 -10.21
CA VAL A 89 2.56 -12.94 -10.08
C VAL A 89 1.41 -13.63 -10.78
N ARG A 90 0.32 -12.89 -11.04
CA ARG A 90 -0.83 -13.39 -11.80
C ARG A 90 -1.56 -12.23 -12.46
N GLN A 91 -1.89 -12.41 -13.74
CA GLN A 91 -2.73 -11.49 -14.50
C GLN A 91 -3.64 -12.30 -15.42
N THR A 92 -4.93 -12.08 -15.30
CA THR A 92 -5.98 -12.68 -16.14
C THR A 92 -6.97 -11.60 -16.58
N GLU A 93 -8.02 -11.96 -17.31
CA GLU A 93 -9.07 -11.00 -17.69
C GLU A 93 -9.84 -10.44 -16.47
N ASP A 94 -9.85 -11.18 -15.33
CA ASP A 94 -10.66 -10.86 -14.16
C ASP A 94 -9.83 -10.63 -12.89
N GLU A 95 -8.54 -10.92 -12.88
CA GLU A 95 -7.71 -10.85 -11.68
C GLU A 95 -6.31 -10.33 -11.97
N LEU A 96 -5.82 -9.45 -11.09
CA LEU A 96 -4.42 -9.02 -11.01
C LEU A 96 -3.91 -9.30 -9.59
N GLU A 97 -2.84 -10.10 -9.48
CA GLU A 97 -2.15 -10.34 -8.22
C GLU A 97 -0.71 -9.81 -8.30
N ILE A 98 -0.33 -9.02 -7.30
CA ILE A 98 0.98 -8.36 -7.20
C ILE A 98 1.59 -8.71 -5.85
N ASP A 99 2.82 -9.17 -5.87
CA ASP A 99 3.66 -9.30 -4.68
C ASP A 99 4.55 -8.07 -4.54
N LEU A 100 4.72 -7.58 -3.30
CA LEU A 100 5.64 -6.50 -2.95
C LEU A 100 6.66 -7.03 -1.96
N GLY A 101 7.95 -6.97 -2.30
CA GLY A 101 9.05 -7.52 -1.51
C GLY A 101 9.60 -6.57 -0.45
N TYR A 102 9.28 -5.28 -0.52
CA TYR A 102 9.73 -4.23 0.39
C TYR A 102 8.65 -3.16 0.58
N CYS A 103 8.59 -2.58 1.77
CA CYS A 103 7.66 -1.49 2.09
C CYS A 103 8.37 -0.32 2.79
N PRO A 104 8.55 0.84 2.13
CA PRO A 104 9.16 2.01 2.77
C PRO A 104 8.33 2.57 3.93
N LEU A 105 7.01 2.39 3.94
CA LEU A 105 6.17 2.82 5.06
C LEU A 105 6.50 2.01 6.31
N VAL A 106 6.56 0.68 6.17
CA VAL A 106 6.96 -0.21 7.29
C VAL A 106 8.37 0.11 7.76
N ALA A 107 9.31 0.38 6.85
CA ALA A 107 10.67 0.81 7.20
C ALA A 107 10.68 2.10 8.03
N ALA A 108 9.80 3.05 7.71
CA ALA A 108 9.63 4.27 8.49
C ALA A 108 9.04 3.97 9.87
N TRP A 109 8.01 3.12 9.96
CA TRP A 109 7.34 2.80 11.23
C TRP A 109 8.22 2.01 12.18
N GLN A 110 9.05 1.09 11.68
CA GLN A 110 10.05 0.36 12.48
C GLN A 110 11.09 1.29 13.15
N LYS A 111 11.29 2.51 12.63
CA LYS A 111 12.13 3.53 13.24
C LYS A 111 11.41 4.32 14.36
N LEU A 112 10.07 4.19 14.48
CA LEU A 112 9.23 4.97 15.36
C LEU A 112 8.62 4.15 16.51
N THR A 113 8.47 2.83 16.32
CA THR A 113 7.82 1.95 17.30
C THR A 113 8.29 0.51 17.14
N ASP A 114 8.24 -0.23 18.25
CA ASP A 114 8.40 -1.70 18.28
C ASP A 114 7.05 -2.42 18.38
N ASP A 115 5.94 -1.68 18.37
CA ASP A 115 4.58 -2.25 18.42
C ASP A 115 4.19 -2.82 17.05
N GLU A 116 4.51 -4.09 16.84
CA GLU A 116 4.20 -4.81 15.60
C GLU A 116 2.69 -4.88 15.32
N LYS A 117 1.86 -4.96 16.38
CA LYS A 117 0.42 -4.97 16.21
C LYS A 117 -0.09 -3.64 15.67
N TYR A 118 0.38 -2.54 16.24
CA TYR A 118 0.01 -1.21 15.76
C TYR A 118 0.48 -0.99 14.31
N MET A 119 1.69 -1.44 13.97
CA MET A 119 2.17 -1.38 12.57
C MET A 119 1.28 -2.18 11.63
N ALA A 120 0.82 -3.36 12.02
CA ALA A 120 -0.10 -4.16 11.20
C ALA A 120 -1.46 -3.47 11.04
N ASP A 121 -2.01 -2.89 12.12
CA ASP A 121 -3.29 -2.17 12.10
C ASP A 121 -3.23 -0.94 11.17
N ILE A 122 -2.21 -0.10 11.27
CA ILE A 122 -2.08 1.09 10.41
C ILE A 122 -1.74 0.72 8.96
N CYS A 123 -1.05 -0.40 8.74
CA CYS A 123 -0.83 -0.95 7.40
C CYS A 123 -2.15 -1.34 6.75
N ASP A 124 -2.98 -2.13 7.43
CA ASP A 124 -4.28 -2.55 6.91
C ASP A 124 -5.17 -1.35 6.58
N ILE A 125 -5.17 -0.33 7.46
CA ILE A 125 -5.91 0.92 7.23
C ILE A 125 -5.36 1.69 6.02
N SER A 126 -4.05 1.75 5.84
CA SER A 126 -3.46 2.45 4.70
C SER A 126 -3.90 1.86 3.35
N MET A 127 -4.18 0.55 3.33
CA MET A 127 -4.66 -0.17 2.16
C MET A 127 -6.14 0.09 1.83
N ASP A 128 -6.87 0.80 2.69
CA ASP A 128 -8.23 1.27 2.36
C ASP A 128 -8.23 2.30 1.24
N MET A 129 -7.09 2.90 0.91
CA MET A 129 -6.93 3.68 -0.31
C MET A 129 -7.11 2.81 -1.55
N ASP A 130 -6.44 1.67 -1.61
CA ASP A 130 -6.53 0.74 -2.74
C ASP A 130 -7.88 0.04 -2.80
N ARG A 131 -8.46 -0.29 -1.64
CA ARG A 131 -9.82 -0.83 -1.55
C ARG A 131 -10.88 0.18 -2.02
N GLY A 132 -10.75 1.46 -1.64
CA GLY A 132 -11.65 2.52 -2.10
C GLY A 132 -11.55 2.76 -3.61
N MET A 133 -10.34 2.74 -4.15
CA MET A 133 -10.13 2.81 -5.60
C MET A 133 -10.81 1.63 -6.32
N ALA A 134 -10.56 0.39 -5.87
CA ALA A 134 -11.18 -0.80 -6.44
C ALA A 134 -12.71 -0.78 -6.34
N GLU A 135 -13.26 -0.31 -5.21
CA GLU A 135 -14.70 -0.13 -5.02
C GLU A 135 -15.32 0.79 -6.08
N LYS A 136 -14.66 1.92 -6.39
CA LYS A 136 -15.12 2.85 -7.44
C LYS A 136 -15.04 2.27 -8.84
N MET A 137 -14.17 1.31 -9.06
CA MET A 137 -14.10 0.54 -10.32
C MET A 137 -15.18 -0.57 -10.38
N GLY A 138 -15.92 -0.83 -9.31
CA GLY A 138 -16.81 -1.98 -9.18
C GLY A 138 -16.08 -3.30 -8.94
N TRP A 139 -14.82 -3.24 -8.50
CA TRP A 139 -13.94 -4.38 -8.22
C TRP A 139 -13.77 -4.61 -6.73
N GLU A 140 -13.08 -5.69 -6.38
CA GLU A 140 -12.61 -5.97 -5.02
C GLU A 140 -11.08 -5.93 -4.96
N MET A 141 -10.56 -5.48 -3.82
CA MET A 141 -9.14 -5.58 -3.49
C MET A 141 -8.99 -6.36 -2.19
N ASP A 142 -8.31 -7.50 -2.28
CA ASP A 142 -7.96 -8.37 -1.15
C ASP A 142 -6.46 -8.26 -0.84
N LEU A 143 -6.13 -8.15 0.44
CA LEU A 143 -4.76 -8.12 0.95
C LEU A 143 -4.48 -9.43 1.70
N LYS A 144 -3.92 -10.40 0.99
CA LYS A 144 -3.73 -11.76 1.52
C LYS A 144 -2.66 -11.83 2.60
N ASN A 145 -1.57 -11.12 2.40
CA ASN A 145 -0.41 -11.10 3.28
C ASN A 145 0.14 -9.68 3.37
N THR A 146 0.80 -9.35 4.50
CA THR A 146 1.53 -8.08 4.62
C THR A 146 2.88 -8.26 5.30
N ILE A 147 3.86 -7.46 4.88
CA ILE A 147 5.14 -7.33 5.57
C ILE A 147 4.90 -6.86 7.01
N ALA A 148 3.98 -5.93 7.21
CA ALA A 148 3.63 -5.41 8.55
C ALA A 148 3.04 -6.47 9.50
N SER A 149 2.48 -7.56 8.97
CA SER A 149 2.01 -8.71 9.77
C SER A 149 3.07 -9.79 9.95
N GLY A 150 4.33 -9.51 9.60
CA GLY A 150 5.43 -10.46 9.71
C GLY A 150 5.57 -11.44 8.55
N CYS A 151 4.78 -11.27 7.47
CA CYS A 151 4.97 -12.02 6.23
C CYS A 151 6.16 -11.44 5.45
N GLY A 152 6.88 -12.28 4.73
CA GLY A 152 8.07 -11.83 3.98
C GLY A 152 7.77 -10.97 2.73
N LYS A 153 6.49 -10.76 2.42
CA LYS A 153 5.98 -9.96 1.31
C LYS A 153 4.55 -9.52 1.58
N CYS A 154 4.10 -8.47 0.85
CA CYS A 154 2.68 -8.18 0.72
C CYS A 154 2.14 -8.84 -0.54
N THR A 155 0.92 -9.38 -0.51
CA THR A 155 0.23 -9.92 -1.68
C THR A 155 -1.10 -9.20 -1.84
N MET A 156 -1.19 -8.38 -2.88
CA MET A 156 -2.38 -7.61 -3.25
C MET A 156 -3.10 -8.30 -4.40
N CYS A 157 -4.40 -8.47 -4.29
CA CYS A 157 -5.20 -9.10 -5.34
C CYS A 157 -6.40 -8.20 -5.69
N PHE A 158 -6.45 -7.73 -6.94
CA PHE A 158 -7.59 -7.01 -7.49
C PHE A 158 -8.43 -7.96 -8.34
N LYS A 159 -9.77 -7.96 -8.13
CA LYS A 159 -10.70 -8.82 -8.83
C LYS A 159 -11.89 -8.03 -9.35
N LYS A 160 -12.25 -8.30 -10.59
CA LYS A 160 -13.53 -7.85 -11.16
C LYS A 160 -14.68 -8.62 -10.50
N LYS A 161 -15.79 -7.93 -10.23
CA LYS A 161 -17.03 -8.54 -9.73
C LYS A 161 -17.88 -9.05 -10.86
#